data_e8ad09fd6f1b41ad9ecdb3f0061dda81
#
_entry.id   e8ad09fd6f1b41ad9ecdb3f0061dda81
#
_cell.length_a   1.000
_cell.length_b   1.000
_cell.length_c   1.000
_cell.angle_alpha   90.00
_cell.angle_beta   90.00
_cell.angle_gamma   90.00
#
_symmetry.space_group_name_H-M   'P 1'
#
loop_
_entity.id
_entity.type
_entity.pdbx_description
1 polymer ?
#
loop_
_entity_poly.entity_id
_entity_poly.type
_entity_poly.pdbx_seq_one_letter_code
_entity_poly.pdbx_strand_id
1 'polypeptide(L)'
;MEKVFLVVSNVSMLLFVRVLLCASMCVTQVTPDQDYLFYVLSESGDKIALVRFGPDGARIDRQIDTGDMPVDIDGPHGIVVSPDRQFYYVTIAHGRPFGSVWKYATKDDSLVAKTTLGHFPATLDITPDGAFLFVVNFNLHGDMVPSSVSVVSTQTMTEVARLKTCTMPHGSRLNSMGTKQYSACMMDGMLVEIDTRSLKVSRQFVLSETKSSMKHSGGHGMEPPKPGDKSCSPTWAEPSIDGSSVYVACNNSSEIVEVNTRDWQITRRIAARAGVYNLDVTHDGLRLLATNKRDQSVSVYELKSGGELARLPTKRKVLHGVVVSPDDRYAFVTVEGIGSEPGTVEVIDLTALKTVATVDVGPTAAGIDFYKTEPRKNP
;
A
#
# COMPACT_ATOMS: atom_id res chain seq x y z
N MET A 1 -96.81 -18.25 11.39
CA MET A 1 -96.24 -19.56 11.03
C MET A 1 -95.42 -19.38 9.78
N GLU A 2 -94.18 -18.96 9.92
CA GLU A 2 -93.21 -18.75 8.80
C GLU A 2 -91.95 -19.55 9.09
N LYS A 3 -91.60 -20.39 8.09
CA LYS A 3 -90.41 -21.22 8.15
C LYS A 3 -89.22 -20.41 7.61
N VAL A 4 -88.22 -20.21 8.44
CA VAL A 4 -86.95 -19.64 7.99
C VAL A 4 -86.05 -20.77 7.52
N PHE A 5 -85.66 -20.70 6.24
CA PHE A 5 -84.62 -21.58 5.64
C PHE A 5 -83.22 -21.04 5.93
N LEU A 6 -82.42 -21.86 6.56
CA LEU A 6 -81.00 -21.56 6.81
C LEU A 6 -80.19 -22.06 5.59
N VAL A 7 -79.56 -21.14 4.84
CA VAL A 7 -78.65 -21.50 3.77
C VAL A 7 -77.24 -21.51 4.35
N VAL A 8 -76.60 -22.67 4.42
CA VAL A 8 -75.20 -22.83 4.80
C VAL A 8 -74.36 -22.67 3.55
N SER A 9 -73.59 -21.59 3.46
CA SER A 9 -72.62 -21.33 2.42
C SER A 9 -71.25 -21.94 2.81
N ASN A 10 -70.79 -22.93 2.09
CA ASN A 10 -69.45 -23.49 2.19
C ASN A 10 -68.41 -22.55 1.52
N VAL A 11 -67.61 -21.88 2.32
CA VAL A 11 -66.44 -21.17 1.82
C VAL A 11 -65.23 -22.09 1.93
N SER A 12 -64.79 -22.62 0.82
CA SER A 12 -63.52 -23.34 0.70
C SER A 12 -62.36 -22.36 0.83
N MET A 13 -61.67 -22.42 1.96
CA MET A 13 -60.43 -21.64 2.20
C MET A 13 -59.25 -22.36 1.53
N LEU A 14 -58.89 -21.93 0.33
CA LEU A 14 -57.64 -22.35 -0.33
C LEU A 14 -56.45 -21.67 0.39
N LEU A 15 -55.73 -22.44 1.20
CA LEU A 15 -54.46 -22.04 1.80
C LEU A 15 -53.36 -22.08 0.72
N PHE A 16 -52.99 -20.93 0.14
CA PHE A 16 -51.78 -20.80 -0.66
C PHE A 16 -50.53 -20.80 0.24
N VAL A 17 -49.92 -21.96 0.43
CA VAL A 17 -48.58 -22.06 1.01
C VAL A 17 -47.58 -21.58 -0.03
N ARG A 18 -47.14 -20.33 0.04
CA ARG A 18 -45.96 -19.84 -0.66
C ARG A 18 -44.73 -20.41 0.02
N VAL A 19 -44.19 -21.49 -0.52
CA VAL A 19 -42.83 -21.96 -0.18
C VAL A 19 -41.86 -20.96 -0.81
N LEU A 20 -41.35 -20.02 -0.01
CA LEU A 20 -40.19 -19.24 -0.37
C LEU A 20 -38.99 -20.21 -0.40
N LEU A 21 -38.60 -20.68 -1.56
CA LEU A 21 -37.26 -21.24 -1.77
C LEU A 21 -36.27 -20.10 -1.61
N CYS A 22 -35.71 -19.91 -0.41
CA CYS A 22 -34.46 -19.23 -0.20
C CYS A 22 -33.37 -20.10 -0.87
N ALA A 23 -33.10 -19.87 -2.14
CA ALA A 23 -31.83 -20.33 -2.73
C ALA A 23 -30.72 -19.58 -2.02
N SER A 24 -30.20 -20.13 -0.93
CA SER A 24 -28.89 -19.75 -0.41
C SER A 24 -27.91 -20.03 -1.55
N MET A 25 -27.57 -18.99 -2.32
CA MET A 25 -26.37 -19.03 -3.15
C MET A 25 -25.22 -19.23 -2.17
N CYS A 26 -24.84 -20.49 -1.97
CA CYS A 26 -23.57 -20.85 -1.37
C CYS A 26 -22.52 -20.30 -2.35
N VAL A 27 -22.05 -19.07 -2.13
CA VAL A 27 -20.86 -18.58 -2.79
C VAL A 27 -19.75 -19.49 -2.27
N THR A 28 -19.47 -20.53 -3.02
CA THR A 28 -18.32 -21.39 -2.76
C THR A 28 -17.12 -20.46 -2.78
N GLN A 29 -16.51 -20.30 -1.62
CA GLN A 29 -15.25 -19.57 -1.48
C GLN A 29 -14.24 -20.32 -2.36
N VAL A 30 -13.88 -19.73 -3.49
CA VAL A 30 -12.90 -20.33 -4.39
C VAL A 30 -11.58 -20.25 -3.67
N THR A 31 -11.16 -21.36 -3.08
CA THR A 31 -9.83 -21.46 -2.46
C THR A 31 -8.76 -21.26 -3.52
N PRO A 32 -7.64 -20.61 -3.21
CA PRO A 32 -6.55 -20.49 -4.16
C PRO A 32 -6.08 -21.88 -4.60
N ASP A 33 -5.77 -22.03 -5.88
CA ASP A 33 -5.23 -23.27 -6.48
C ASP A 33 -3.70 -23.32 -6.44
N GLN A 34 -3.08 -22.24 -6.02
CA GLN A 34 -1.63 -22.05 -5.88
C GLN A 34 -1.30 -21.29 -4.59
N ASP A 35 -0.04 -21.29 -4.23
CA ASP A 35 0.48 -20.51 -3.12
C ASP A 35 1.00 -19.15 -3.64
N TYR A 36 0.71 -18.08 -2.90
CA TYR A 36 1.20 -16.72 -3.09
C TYR A 36 2.23 -16.44 -2.00
N LEU A 37 3.43 -16.03 -2.39
CA LEU A 37 4.52 -15.70 -1.48
C LEU A 37 4.83 -14.20 -1.60
N PHE A 38 4.97 -13.55 -0.45
CA PHE A 38 5.29 -12.13 -0.37
C PHE A 38 6.12 -11.84 0.88
N TYR A 39 6.97 -10.84 0.80
CA TYR A 39 7.77 -10.39 1.93
C TYR A 39 7.08 -9.27 2.68
N VAL A 40 7.22 -9.27 4.00
CA VAL A 40 6.66 -8.29 4.93
C VAL A 40 7.71 -7.88 5.93
N LEU A 41 7.79 -6.59 6.22
CA LEU A 41 8.71 -6.04 7.20
C LEU A 41 8.01 -5.79 8.53
N SER A 42 8.71 -6.08 9.62
CA SER A 42 8.35 -5.68 10.98
C SER A 42 9.37 -4.64 11.44
N GLU A 43 8.99 -3.37 11.38
CA GLU A 43 9.89 -2.23 11.61
C GLU A 43 10.41 -2.22 13.05
N SER A 44 9.53 -2.31 14.04
CA SER A 44 9.94 -2.33 15.46
C SER A 44 10.46 -3.69 15.93
N GLY A 45 10.40 -4.71 15.08
CA GLY A 45 10.87 -6.05 15.41
C GLY A 45 12.17 -6.44 14.74
N ASP A 46 12.73 -5.58 13.86
CA ASP A 46 13.90 -5.85 13.03
C ASP A 46 13.83 -7.20 12.32
N LYS A 47 12.66 -7.48 11.70
CA LYS A 47 12.38 -8.76 11.04
C LYS A 47 11.88 -8.55 9.62
N ILE A 48 12.24 -9.52 8.79
CA ILE A 48 11.66 -9.73 7.48
C ILE A 48 10.94 -11.07 7.53
N ALA A 49 9.65 -11.10 7.18
CA ALA A 49 8.88 -12.33 7.10
C ALA A 49 8.58 -12.67 5.64
N LEU A 50 8.88 -13.88 5.20
CA LEU A 50 8.29 -14.46 4.00
C LEU A 50 6.97 -15.10 4.40
N VAL A 51 5.87 -14.57 3.90
CA VAL A 51 4.52 -15.05 4.16
C VAL A 51 4.03 -15.84 2.97
N ARG A 52 3.35 -16.94 3.26
CA ARG A 52 2.70 -17.82 2.28
C ARG A 52 1.20 -17.78 2.51
N PHE A 53 0.44 -17.52 1.45
CA PHE A 53 -1.00 -17.64 1.42
C PHE A 53 -1.41 -18.65 0.35
N GLY A 54 -2.27 -19.57 0.71
CA GLY A 54 -2.75 -20.63 -0.17
C GLY A 54 -4.06 -21.24 0.31
N PRO A 55 -4.42 -22.46 -0.15
CA PRO A 55 -5.67 -23.13 0.23
C PRO A 55 -5.83 -23.33 1.73
N ASP A 56 -4.73 -23.46 2.44
CA ASP A 56 -4.69 -23.70 3.89
C ASP A 56 -4.64 -22.40 4.72
N GLY A 57 -4.87 -21.25 4.08
CA GLY A 57 -4.82 -19.93 4.71
C GLY A 57 -3.46 -19.25 4.57
N ALA A 58 -3.19 -18.28 5.47
CA ALA A 58 -1.94 -17.53 5.49
C ALA A 58 -1.07 -17.93 6.68
N ARG A 59 0.26 -18.06 6.47
CA ARG A 59 1.24 -18.37 7.50
C ARG A 59 2.60 -17.76 7.20
N ILE A 60 3.41 -17.57 8.22
CA ILE A 60 4.83 -17.25 8.03
C ILE A 60 5.53 -18.52 7.56
N ASP A 61 6.20 -18.45 6.42
CA ASP A 61 6.99 -19.52 5.83
C ASP A 61 8.42 -19.49 6.37
N ARG A 62 8.99 -18.27 6.47
CA ARG A 62 10.31 -18.01 7.06
C ARG A 62 10.34 -16.63 7.72
N GLN A 63 11.23 -16.47 8.69
CA GLN A 63 11.51 -15.19 9.34
C GLN A 63 13.01 -14.95 9.39
N ILE A 64 13.43 -13.76 9.02
CA ILE A 64 14.82 -13.36 8.88
C ILE A 64 15.06 -12.19 9.82
N ASP A 65 16.12 -12.25 10.62
CA ASP A 65 16.60 -11.13 11.40
C ASP A 65 17.33 -10.15 10.50
N THR A 66 17.13 -8.86 10.73
CA THR A 66 17.80 -7.79 9.98
C THR A 66 18.24 -6.70 10.94
N GLY A 67 19.23 -5.92 10.51
CA GLY A 67 19.80 -4.85 11.34
C GLY A 67 21.18 -5.16 11.87
N ASP A 68 21.88 -4.13 12.29
CA ASP A 68 23.25 -4.17 12.84
C ASP A 68 23.30 -3.78 14.33
N MET A 69 22.28 -3.10 14.84
CA MET A 69 22.26 -2.56 16.18
C MET A 69 21.71 -3.61 17.18
N PRO A 70 22.50 -4.03 18.17
CA PRO A 70 22.07 -5.12 19.04
C PRO A 70 21.02 -4.73 20.08
N VAL A 71 20.82 -3.44 20.32
CA VAL A 71 19.92 -2.93 21.37
C VAL A 71 18.98 -1.82 20.89
N ASP A 72 19.27 -1.20 19.76
CA ASP A 72 18.42 -0.17 19.13
C ASP A 72 17.68 -0.78 17.93
N ILE A 73 16.53 -0.23 17.60
CA ILE A 73 15.75 -0.63 16.44
C ILE A 73 16.41 -0.07 15.18
N ASP A 74 16.73 -0.94 14.23
CA ASP A 74 17.25 -0.57 12.91
C ASP A 74 16.13 -0.12 11.95
N GLY A 75 14.93 -0.65 12.11
CA GLY A 75 13.72 -0.25 11.45
C GLY A 75 13.70 -0.55 9.95
N PRO A 76 13.56 -1.82 9.54
CA PRO A 76 13.27 -2.15 8.14
C PRO A 76 11.92 -1.57 7.73
N HIS A 77 11.89 -0.66 6.74
CA HIS A 77 10.68 0.12 6.42
C HIS A 77 10.10 -0.15 5.04
N GLY A 78 10.89 -0.06 3.99
CA GLY A 78 10.49 -0.31 2.61
C GLY A 78 11.13 -1.57 2.04
N ILE A 79 10.44 -2.27 1.15
CA ILE A 79 10.93 -3.47 0.47
C ILE A 79 10.54 -3.46 -0.98
N VAL A 80 11.41 -4.00 -1.85
CA VAL A 80 11.11 -4.33 -3.25
C VAL A 80 11.84 -5.60 -3.67
N VAL A 81 11.16 -6.46 -4.41
CA VAL A 81 11.71 -7.67 -5.02
C VAL A 81 12.21 -7.36 -6.43
N SER A 82 13.40 -7.85 -6.79
CA SER A 82 13.93 -7.66 -8.15
C SER A 82 13.04 -8.33 -9.20
N PRO A 83 12.94 -7.77 -10.42
CA PRO A 83 12.10 -8.33 -11.49
C PRO A 83 12.45 -9.78 -11.86
N ASP A 84 13.72 -10.16 -11.73
CA ASP A 84 14.21 -11.54 -11.93
C ASP A 84 13.95 -12.45 -10.73
N ARG A 85 13.44 -11.89 -9.61
CA ARG A 85 13.15 -12.59 -8.35
C ARG A 85 14.37 -13.24 -7.69
N GLN A 86 15.59 -12.85 -8.05
CA GLN A 86 16.79 -13.38 -7.42
C GLN A 86 17.20 -12.64 -6.17
N PHE A 87 16.77 -11.39 -6.03
CA PHE A 87 17.10 -10.52 -4.90
C PHE A 87 15.88 -9.79 -4.39
N TYR A 88 15.96 -9.33 -3.16
CA TYR A 88 15.09 -8.29 -2.63
C TYR A 88 15.92 -7.24 -1.89
N TYR A 89 15.39 -6.03 -1.82
CA TYR A 89 16.06 -4.88 -1.23
C TYR A 89 15.20 -4.30 -0.14
N VAL A 90 15.82 -4.00 1.01
CA VAL A 90 15.14 -3.49 2.20
C VAL A 90 15.80 -2.19 2.64
N THR A 91 15.01 -1.15 2.88
CA THR A 91 15.51 0.06 3.52
C THR A 91 15.58 -0.14 5.03
N ILE A 92 16.71 0.25 5.62
CA ILE A 92 16.92 0.31 7.06
C ILE A 92 16.88 1.78 7.45
N ALA A 93 15.80 2.17 8.13
CA ALA A 93 15.39 3.57 8.24
C ALA A 93 16.08 4.32 9.41
N HIS A 94 16.31 3.65 10.54
CA HIS A 94 16.71 4.30 11.81
C HIS A 94 18.22 4.42 12.03
N GLY A 95 19.05 4.30 11.00
CA GLY A 95 20.50 4.48 11.10
C GLY A 95 20.91 5.83 11.71
N ARG A 96 22.11 5.91 12.32
CA ARG A 96 22.63 7.12 12.99
C ARG A 96 23.90 7.64 12.32
N PRO A 97 23.86 8.80 11.67
CA PRO A 97 22.70 9.65 11.37
C PRO A 97 21.96 9.21 10.12
N PHE A 98 22.51 8.30 9.31
CA PHE A 98 22.05 7.90 8.00
C PHE A 98 21.50 6.47 8.02
N GLY A 99 20.43 6.24 7.30
CA GLY A 99 19.97 4.89 7.03
C GLY A 99 20.68 4.25 5.83
N SER A 100 20.18 3.11 5.41
CA SER A 100 20.81 2.31 4.35
C SER A 100 19.78 1.51 3.54
N VAL A 101 20.21 0.95 2.42
CA VAL A 101 19.49 -0.09 1.69
C VAL A 101 20.33 -1.37 1.67
N TRP A 102 19.70 -2.49 1.98
CA TRP A 102 20.33 -3.80 2.04
C TRP A 102 19.79 -4.70 0.95
N LYS A 103 20.68 -5.46 0.32
CA LYS A 103 20.39 -6.44 -0.73
C LYS A 103 20.48 -7.85 -0.17
N TYR A 104 19.41 -8.62 -0.33
CA TYR A 104 19.36 -10.02 0.07
C TYR A 104 19.13 -10.94 -1.12
N ALA A 105 19.67 -12.17 -1.08
CA ALA A 105 19.37 -13.20 -2.05
C ALA A 105 18.10 -13.95 -1.67
N THR A 106 17.13 -14.09 -2.58
CA THR A 106 15.85 -14.79 -2.29
C THR A 106 15.98 -16.28 -2.05
N LYS A 107 17.06 -16.91 -2.56
CA LYS A 107 17.28 -18.36 -2.46
C LYS A 107 17.46 -18.85 -1.02
N ASP A 108 18.14 -18.04 -0.18
CA ASP A 108 18.56 -18.42 1.17
C ASP A 108 18.47 -17.26 2.18
N ASP A 109 17.94 -16.12 1.77
CA ASP A 109 17.82 -14.87 2.52
C ASP A 109 19.17 -14.33 3.05
N SER A 110 20.29 -14.72 2.41
CA SER A 110 21.60 -14.22 2.78
C SER A 110 21.77 -12.75 2.39
N LEU A 111 22.36 -11.97 3.30
CA LEU A 111 22.73 -10.57 3.05
C LEU A 111 23.89 -10.53 2.04
N VAL A 112 23.69 -9.84 0.93
CA VAL A 112 24.66 -9.74 -0.16
C VAL A 112 25.49 -8.45 -0.07
N ALA A 113 24.83 -7.31 0.17
CA ALA A 113 25.49 -6.01 0.20
C ALA A 113 24.61 -4.97 0.95
N LYS A 114 25.26 -3.87 1.34
CA LYS A 114 24.63 -2.71 2.00
C LYS A 114 25.14 -1.41 1.36
N THR A 115 24.29 -0.38 1.35
CA THR A 115 24.63 0.96 0.86
C THR A 115 24.07 2.00 1.82
N THR A 116 24.93 2.85 2.40
CA THR A 116 24.49 3.99 3.22
C THR A 116 23.86 5.05 2.32
N LEU A 117 22.70 5.58 2.75
CA LEU A 117 21.91 6.56 2.02
C LEU A 117 21.72 7.86 2.82
N GLY A 118 20.60 8.53 2.62
CA GLY A 118 20.21 9.72 3.40
C GLY A 118 19.58 9.39 4.75
N HIS A 119 18.95 10.40 5.35
CA HIS A 119 18.22 10.25 6.59
C HIS A 119 16.88 9.54 6.36
N PHE A 120 16.64 8.50 7.13
CA PHE A 120 15.39 7.72 7.10
C PHE A 120 14.97 7.32 5.68
N PRO A 121 15.73 6.45 4.99
CA PRO A 121 15.26 5.89 3.72
C PRO A 121 13.99 5.07 3.96
N ALA A 122 12.88 5.50 3.36
CA ALA A 122 11.55 4.92 3.58
C ALA A 122 11.17 3.99 2.43
N THR A 123 10.50 4.52 1.43
CA THR A 123 10.03 3.72 0.29
C THR A 123 11.11 3.61 -0.78
N LEU A 124 11.05 2.52 -1.52
CA LEU A 124 11.91 2.29 -2.68
C LEU A 124 11.14 1.60 -3.78
N ASP A 125 11.67 1.76 -4.99
CA ASP A 125 11.19 1.03 -6.17
C ASP A 125 12.39 0.68 -7.07
N ILE A 126 12.22 -0.30 -7.96
CA ILE A 126 13.28 -0.82 -8.83
C ILE A 126 12.89 -0.67 -10.30
N THR A 127 13.85 -0.28 -11.15
CA THR A 127 13.59 -0.21 -12.59
C THR A 127 13.23 -1.58 -13.17
N PRO A 128 12.38 -1.65 -14.23
CA PRO A 128 11.93 -2.92 -14.81
C PRO A 128 13.04 -3.82 -15.31
N ASP A 129 14.21 -3.24 -15.67
CA ASP A 129 15.43 -3.98 -16.04
C ASP A 129 16.24 -4.45 -14.81
N GLY A 130 15.81 -4.08 -13.60
CA GLY A 130 16.48 -4.41 -12.36
C GLY A 130 17.77 -3.64 -12.09
N ALA A 131 18.13 -2.65 -12.90
CA ALA A 131 19.43 -2.00 -12.86
C ALA A 131 19.58 -0.95 -11.74
N PHE A 132 18.51 -0.26 -11.38
CA PHE A 132 18.55 0.83 -10.41
C PHE A 132 17.40 0.80 -9.42
N LEU A 133 17.74 1.11 -8.16
CA LEU A 133 16.76 1.45 -7.12
C LEU A 133 16.60 2.97 -7.04
N PHE A 134 15.38 3.42 -6.84
CA PHE A 134 15.04 4.78 -6.46
C PHE A 134 14.54 4.76 -5.02
N VAL A 135 15.32 5.29 -4.10
CA VAL A 135 15.07 5.21 -2.65
C VAL A 135 14.79 6.59 -2.10
N VAL A 136 13.61 6.75 -1.50
CA VAL A 136 13.20 8.01 -0.89
C VAL A 136 13.82 8.17 0.49
N ASN A 137 14.57 9.25 0.70
CA ASN A 137 15.06 9.64 2.01
C ASN A 137 13.99 10.53 2.68
N PHE A 138 13.15 9.94 3.51
CA PHE A 138 11.98 10.62 4.10
C PHE A 138 12.36 11.71 5.10
N ASN A 139 13.50 11.56 5.79
CA ASN A 139 14.02 12.50 6.78
C ASN A 139 13.05 12.73 7.96
N LEU A 140 12.37 11.68 8.44
CA LEU A 140 11.32 11.77 9.46
C LEU A 140 11.77 12.46 10.75
N HIS A 141 13.01 12.22 11.18
CA HIS A 141 13.56 12.71 12.44
C HIS A 141 14.55 13.88 12.27
N GLY A 142 14.70 14.38 11.04
CA GLY A 142 15.60 15.50 10.74
C GLY A 142 14.89 16.85 10.72
N ASP A 143 15.63 17.88 10.33
CA ASP A 143 15.10 19.22 10.12
C ASP A 143 14.06 19.23 8.99
N MET A 144 13.07 20.11 9.09
CA MET A 144 12.03 20.30 8.05
C MET A 144 12.60 21.07 6.84
N VAL A 145 13.52 20.43 6.15
CA VAL A 145 14.18 20.94 4.94
C VAL A 145 13.99 19.97 3.78
N PRO A 146 14.09 20.42 2.52
CA PRO A 146 13.99 19.52 1.39
C PRO A 146 15.02 18.38 1.46
N SER A 147 14.53 17.15 1.42
CA SER A 147 15.28 15.92 1.37
C SER A 147 15.48 15.45 -0.07
N SER A 148 15.65 14.14 -0.31
CA SER A 148 16.14 13.62 -1.58
C SER A 148 15.59 12.24 -1.93
N VAL A 149 15.79 11.86 -3.19
CA VAL A 149 15.72 10.48 -3.68
C VAL A 149 17.12 10.04 -4.05
N SER A 150 17.59 8.93 -3.48
CA SER A 150 18.84 8.27 -3.82
C SER A 150 18.63 7.30 -4.96
N VAL A 151 19.54 7.29 -5.93
CA VAL A 151 19.57 6.31 -7.03
C VAL A 151 20.74 5.37 -6.78
N VAL A 152 20.46 4.07 -6.66
CA VAL A 152 21.46 3.05 -6.32
C VAL A 152 21.57 2.04 -7.47
N SER A 153 22.79 1.79 -7.95
CA SER A 153 23.06 0.69 -8.88
C SER A 153 22.92 -0.64 -8.16
N THR A 154 22.04 -1.51 -8.63
CA THR A 154 21.81 -2.84 -8.04
C THR A 154 22.97 -3.80 -8.26
N GLN A 155 23.74 -3.59 -9.33
CA GLN A 155 24.90 -4.41 -9.67
C GLN A 155 26.06 -4.17 -8.68
N THR A 156 26.38 -2.91 -8.40
CA THR A 156 27.52 -2.54 -7.57
C THR A 156 27.12 -2.17 -6.12
N MET A 157 25.85 -2.01 -5.87
CA MET A 157 25.30 -1.49 -4.62
C MET A 157 25.98 -0.17 -4.22
N THR A 158 26.07 0.77 -5.17
CA THR A 158 26.61 2.11 -4.94
C THR A 158 25.57 3.17 -5.28
N GLU A 159 25.47 4.21 -4.46
CA GLU A 159 24.66 5.39 -4.77
C GLU A 159 25.30 6.16 -5.93
N VAL A 160 24.63 6.19 -7.08
CA VAL A 160 25.12 6.86 -8.31
C VAL A 160 24.61 8.29 -8.43
N ALA A 161 23.51 8.62 -7.76
CA ALA A 161 22.97 9.98 -7.70
C ALA A 161 22.15 10.18 -6.43
N ARG A 162 22.09 11.42 -5.95
CA ARG A 162 21.18 11.87 -4.88
C ARG A 162 20.48 13.14 -5.35
N LEU A 163 19.18 13.03 -5.60
CA LEU A 163 18.37 14.07 -6.22
C LEU A 163 17.59 14.80 -5.15
N LYS A 164 17.89 16.08 -4.93
CA LYS A 164 17.12 16.93 -4.01
C LYS A 164 15.71 17.10 -4.56
N THR A 165 14.69 16.82 -3.74
CA THR A 165 13.28 16.87 -4.14
C THR A 165 12.50 17.88 -3.31
N CYS A 166 11.98 17.48 -2.16
CA CYS A 166 11.01 18.23 -1.38
C CYS A 166 11.12 17.90 0.12
N THR A 167 10.33 18.57 0.95
CA THR A 167 10.27 18.29 2.39
C THR A 167 9.42 17.05 2.66
N MET A 168 10.00 16.08 3.34
CA MET A 168 9.38 14.80 3.67
C MET A 168 8.80 14.09 2.43
N PRO A 169 9.62 13.74 1.42
CA PRO A 169 9.19 12.83 0.37
C PRO A 169 8.91 11.46 0.99
N HIS A 170 7.79 10.80 0.61
CA HIS A 170 7.40 9.54 1.24
C HIS A 170 7.08 8.45 0.23
N GLY A 171 5.81 8.23 -0.09
CA GLY A 171 5.39 7.20 -1.02
C GLY A 171 5.78 7.51 -2.44
N SER A 172 6.46 6.59 -3.10
CA SER A 172 6.94 6.78 -4.46
C SER A 172 6.90 5.50 -5.28
N ARG A 173 6.69 5.65 -6.59
CA ARG A 173 6.68 4.56 -7.56
C ARG A 173 7.28 4.98 -8.89
N LEU A 174 7.87 4.02 -9.58
CA LEU A 174 8.21 4.13 -11.00
C LEU A 174 6.98 3.86 -11.86
N ASN A 175 6.88 4.50 -13.02
CA ASN A 175 5.90 4.05 -14.01
C ASN A 175 6.30 2.68 -14.59
N SER A 176 5.35 1.98 -15.21
CA SER A 176 5.55 0.62 -15.74
C SER A 176 6.73 0.50 -16.73
N MET A 177 7.08 1.58 -17.43
CA MET A 177 8.23 1.63 -18.34
C MET A 177 9.55 1.95 -17.62
N GLY A 178 9.55 2.29 -16.34
CA GLY A 178 10.74 2.70 -15.60
C GLY A 178 11.36 4.04 -16.05
N THR A 179 10.64 4.84 -16.82
CA THR A 179 11.16 6.11 -17.38
C THR A 179 10.92 7.33 -16.50
N LYS A 180 10.00 7.21 -15.55
CA LYS A 180 9.62 8.24 -14.59
C LYS A 180 9.44 7.65 -13.21
N GLN A 181 9.90 8.37 -12.20
CA GLN A 181 9.62 8.10 -10.81
C GLN A 181 8.79 9.26 -10.25
N TYR A 182 7.72 8.94 -9.53
CA TYR A 182 6.84 9.90 -8.89
C TYR A 182 7.00 9.82 -7.37
N SER A 183 7.05 10.97 -6.71
CA SER A 183 7.26 11.05 -5.26
C SER A 183 6.25 12.01 -4.63
N ALA A 184 5.56 11.55 -3.60
CA ALA A 184 4.63 12.35 -2.81
C ALA A 184 5.41 13.15 -1.75
N CYS A 185 5.17 14.46 -1.67
CA CYS A 185 5.86 15.39 -0.79
C CYS A 185 4.93 15.87 0.32
N MET A 186 4.97 15.20 1.48
CA MET A 186 3.95 15.37 2.53
C MET A 186 3.82 16.81 3.03
N MET A 187 4.94 17.48 3.29
CA MET A 187 4.93 18.81 3.90
C MET A 187 4.76 19.94 2.87
N ASP A 188 5.17 19.70 1.63
CA ASP A 188 5.07 20.73 0.58
C ASP A 188 3.75 20.62 -0.21
N GLY A 189 2.93 19.60 0.04
CA GLY A 189 1.66 19.38 -0.67
C GLY A 189 1.84 19.16 -2.17
N MET A 190 2.95 18.52 -2.57
CA MET A 190 3.36 18.40 -3.97
C MET A 190 3.52 16.96 -4.43
N LEU A 191 3.38 16.79 -5.75
CA LEU A 191 3.86 15.64 -6.51
C LEU A 191 5.14 16.04 -7.26
N VAL A 192 6.19 15.24 -7.14
CA VAL A 192 7.45 15.43 -7.86
C VAL A 192 7.63 14.30 -8.87
N GLU A 193 8.04 14.65 -10.11
CA GLU A 193 8.48 13.70 -11.14
C GLU A 193 9.98 13.78 -11.32
N ILE A 194 10.64 12.61 -11.31
CA ILE A 194 12.03 12.44 -11.68
C ILE A 194 12.09 11.71 -13.03
N ASP A 195 12.84 12.26 -13.97
CA ASP A 195 13.21 11.56 -15.21
C ASP A 195 14.37 10.62 -14.90
N THR A 196 14.13 9.31 -15.04
CA THR A 196 15.08 8.27 -14.63
C THR A 196 16.30 8.16 -15.52
N ARG A 197 16.20 8.60 -16.78
CA ARG A 197 17.31 8.57 -17.72
C ARG A 197 18.31 9.71 -17.50
N SER A 198 17.77 10.92 -17.30
CA SER A 198 18.62 12.11 -17.06
C SER A 198 18.98 12.29 -15.60
N LEU A 199 18.37 11.55 -14.68
CA LEU A 199 18.51 11.66 -13.24
C LEU A 199 18.28 13.10 -12.76
N LYS A 200 17.16 13.68 -13.17
CA LYS A 200 16.76 15.06 -12.79
C LYS A 200 15.31 15.12 -12.41
N VAL A 201 15.00 15.99 -11.45
CA VAL A 201 13.62 16.43 -11.21
C VAL A 201 13.14 17.13 -12.47
N SER A 202 12.15 16.55 -13.13
CA SER A 202 11.60 17.05 -14.38
C SER A 202 10.39 17.94 -14.15
N ARG A 203 9.62 17.69 -13.07
CA ARG A 203 8.43 18.47 -12.73
C ARG A 203 8.16 18.48 -11.23
N GLN A 204 7.48 19.55 -10.80
CA GLN A 204 6.92 19.70 -9.45
C GLN A 204 5.51 20.27 -9.60
N PHE A 205 4.54 19.64 -8.93
CA PHE A 205 3.13 19.98 -9.07
C PHE A 205 2.46 20.11 -7.70
N VAL A 206 1.89 21.29 -7.42
CA VAL A 206 1.17 21.56 -6.17
C VAL A 206 -0.26 21.00 -6.28
N LEU A 207 -0.61 20.12 -5.33
CA LEU A 207 -1.88 19.37 -5.31
C LEU A 207 -3.00 20.13 -4.61
N SER A 208 -2.67 21.12 -3.77
CA SER A 208 -3.63 21.90 -2.99
C SER A 208 -4.07 23.16 -3.75
N GLU A 209 -5.36 23.43 -3.75
CA GLU A 209 -5.93 24.66 -4.31
C GLU A 209 -5.64 25.89 -3.46
N THR A 210 -5.35 25.73 -2.17
CA THR A 210 -5.02 26.80 -1.24
C THR A 210 -3.53 26.81 -0.97
N LYS A 211 -2.86 27.94 -1.22
CA LYS A 211 -1.53 28.24 -0.68
C LYS A 211 -1.64 28.30 0.85
N SER A 212 -1.58 27.17 1.51
CA SER A 212 -1.38 27.16 2.95
C SER A 212 0.02 27.71 3.22
N SER A 213 0.08 28.94 3.75
CA SER A 213 1.31 29.46 4.31
C SER A 213 1.58 28.67 5.59
N MET A 214 2.23 27.52 5.48
CA MET A 214 2.71 26.78 6.65
C MET A 214 3.76 27.63 7.34
N LYS A 215 3.38 28.34 8.40
CA LYS A 215 4.31 28.92 9.33
C LYS A 215 4.96 27.76 10.10
N HIS A 216 6.25 27.56 9.88
CA HIS A 216 7.07 26.64 10.63
C HIS A 216 7.11 27.07 12.10
N SER A 217 6.34 26.44 12.94
CA SER A 217 6.57 26.47 14.39
C SER A 217 7.41 25.25 14.74
N GLY A 218 8.65 25.48 15.13
CA GLY A 218 9.59 24.41 15.53
C GLY A 218 9.08 23.67 16.76
N GLY A 219 8.47 22.50 16.56
CA GLY A 219 8.02 21.60 17.61
C GLY A 219 7.87 20.18 17.06
N HIS A 220 8.37 19.21 17.79
CA HIS A 220 8.28 17.79 17.50
C HIS A 220 6.82 17.29 17.68
N GLY A 221 6.00 17.44 16.68
CA GLY A 221 4.64 16.91 16.67
C GLY A 221 3.92 17.44 15.45
N MET A 222 3.37 16.55 14.60
CA MET A 222 2.39 16.97 13.61
C MET A 222 1.14 17.43 14.37
N GLU A 223 0.87 18.74 14.39
CA GLU A 223 -0.43 19.22 14.88
C GLU A 223 -1.53 18.55 14.01
N PRO A 224 -2.59 18.04 14.64
CA PRO A 224 -3.72 17.53 13.88
C PRO A 224 -4.29 18.67 13.01
N PRO A 225 -4.70 18.37 11.76
CA PRO A 225 -5.24 19.37 10.84
C PRO A 225 -6.42 20.09 11.49
N LYS A 226 -6.44 21.41 11.35
CA LYS A 226 -7.54 22.23 11.86
C LYS A 226 -8.81 21.97 11.05
N PRO A 227 -9.98 21.96 11.68
CA PRO A 227 -11.24 21.87 10.95
C PRO A 227 -11.30 22.92 9.83
N GLY A 228 -11.48 22.45 8.58
CA GLY A 228 -11.51 23.31 7.38
C GLY A 228 -10.19 23.42 6.61
N ASP A 229 -9.09 22.81 7.09
CA ASP A 229 -7.85 22.69 6.32
C ASP A 229 -8.04 21.66 5.18
N LYS A 230 -7.96 22.16 3.95
CA LYS A 230 -8.09 21.35 2.72
C LYS A 230 -6.73 21.02 2.10
N SER A 231 -5.63 21.14 2.84
CA SER A 231 -4.32 20.77 2.32
C SER A 231 -4.25 19.26 2.06
N CYS A 232 -3.63 18.88 0.95
CA CYS A 232 -3.55 17.47 0.52
C CYS A 232 -2.74 16.62 1.52
N SER A 233 -1.56 17.06 1.96
CA SER A 233 -0.55 16.23 2.67
C SER A 233 -0.39 14.88 1.98
N PRO A 234 0.21 14.82 0.78
CA PRO A 234 0.29 13.61 -0.02
C PRO A 234 1.21 12.59 0.62
N THR A 235 0.74 11.34 0.76
CA THR A 235 1.50 10.25 1.38
C THR A 235 1.98 9.20 0.39
N TRP A 236 1.31 9.07 -0.77
CA TRP A 236 1.61 8.08 -1.78
C TRP A 236 1.36 8.61 -3.17
N ALA A 237 2.18 8.21 -4.14
CA ALA A 237 2.02 8.47 -5.55
C ALA A 237 2.07 7.14 -6.32
N GLU A 238 0.95 6.75 -6.95
CA GLU A 238 0.79 5.50 -7.68
C GLU A 238 0.48 5.78 -9.15
N PRO A 239 1.37 5.46 -10.10
CA PRO A 239 1.08 5.62 -11.52
C PRO A 239 0.02 4.64 -12.01
N SER A 240 -0.81 5.07 -12.96
CA SER A 240 -1.66 4.15 -13.72
C SER A 240 -0.81 3.18 -14.55
N ILE A 241 -1.35 1.99 -14.83
CA ILE A 241 -0.64 0.94 -15.57
C ILE A 241 -0.21 1.42 -16.97
N ASP A 242 -1.04 2.23 -17.63
CA ASP A 242 -0.76 2.82 -18.94
C ASP A 242 0.12 4.07 -18.88
N GLY A 243 0.47 4.55 -17.69
CA GLY A 243 1.29 5.73 -17.45
C GLY A 243 0.62 7.06 -17.77
N SER A 244 -0.68 7.08 -18.06
CA SER A 244 -1.41 8.31 -18.42
C SER A 244 -1.76 9.18 -17.22
N SER A 245 -1.81 8.61 -16.03
CA SER A 245 -2.18 9.29 -14.78
C SER A 245 -1.27 8.89 -13.63
N VAL A 246 -1.26 9.73 -12.57
CA VAL A 246 -0.73 9.39 -11.24
C VAL A 246 -1.82 9.62 -10.22
N TYR A 247 -2.12 8.60 -9.42
CA TYR A 247 -3.04 8.70 -8.28
C TYR A 247 -2.26 9.08 -7.03
N VAL A 248 -2.70 10.12 -6.33
CA VAL A 248 -2.02 10.64 -5.14
C VAL A 248 -2.93 10.56 -3.94
N ALA A 249 -2.51 9.84 -2.91
CA ALA A 249 -3.23 9.77 -1.64
C ALA A 249 -3.05 11.06 -0.84
N CYS A 250 -4.10 11.85 -0.73
CA CYS A 250 -4.15 13.09 0.02
C CYS A 250 -4.66 12.81 1.45
N ASN A 251 -3.75 12.44 2.35
CA ASN A 251 -4.07 11.97 3.69
C ASN A 251 -4.92 12.94 4.50
N ASN A 252 -4.59 14.23 4.45
CA ASN A 252 -5.26 15.24 5.27
C ASN A 252 -6.64 15.60 4.73
N SER A 253 -6.78 15.78 3.40
CA SER A 253 -8.06 16.10 2.76
C SER A 253 -8.97 14.87 2.57
N SER A 254 -8.48 13.66 2.83
CA SER A 254 -9.24 12.40 2.66
C SER A 254 -9.76 12.24 1.24
N GLU A 255 -8.90 12.40 0.26
CA GLU A 255 -9.19 12.24 -1.16
C GLU A 255 -8.01 11.58 -1.89
N ILE A 256 -8.28 10.99 -3.03
CA ILE A 256 -7.28 10.55 -3.99
C ILE A 256 -7.37 11.51 -5.19
N VAL A 257 -6.25 12.15 -5.49
CA VAL A 257 -6.15 13.09 -6.61
C VAL A 257 -5.56 12.37 -7.81
N GLU A 258 -6.24 12.43 -8.95
CA GLU A 258 -5.74 11.93 -10.22
C GLU A 258 -5.13 13.06 -11.02
N VAL A 259 -3.83 12.93 -11.35
CA VAL A 259 -3.06 13.91 -12.13
C VAL A 259 -2.72 13.30 -13.48
N ASN A 260 -3.09 13.97 -14.57
CA ASN A 260 -2.71 13.58 -15.93
C ASN A 260 -1.21 13.83 -16.15
N THR A 261 -0.47 12.85 -16.65
CA THR A 261 1.00 12.91 -16.80
C THR A 261 1.44 13.75 -18.02
N ARG A 262 0.57 14.00 -18.99
CA ARG A 262 0.90 14.76 -20.19
C ARG A 262 0.91 16.26 -19.92
N ASP A 263 -0.19 16.78 -19.37
CA ASP A 263 -0.43 18.22 -19.19
C ASP A 263 -0.34 18.67 -17.73
N TRP A 264 -0.23 17.74 -16.80
CA TRP A 264 -0.14 17.99 -15.35
C TRP A 264 -1.34 18.77 -14.80
N GLN A 265 -2.52 18.35 -15.23
CA GLN A 265 -3.78 18.84 -14.70
C GLN A 265 -4.40 17.79 -13.78
N ILE A 266 -5.08 18.24 -12.75
CA ILE A 266 -5.95 17.37 -11.94
C ILE A 266 -7.17 17.05 -12.79
N THR A 267 -7.35 15.79 -13.13
CA THR A 267 -8.50 15.32 -13.91
C THR A 267 -9.67 14.96 -13.01
N ARG A 268 -9.37 14.48 -11.79
CA ARG A 268 -10.40 14.03 -10.88
C ARG A 268 -9.92 14.06 -9.42
N ARG A 269 -10.89 14.25 -8.51
CA ARG A 269 -10.73 14.04 -7.07
C ARG A 269 -11.73 12.97 -6.64
N ILE A 270 -11.22 11.85 -6.16
CA ILE A 270 -12.01 10.71 -5.68
C ILE A 270 -12.11 10.87 -4.16
N ALA A 271 -13.34 10.92 -3.65
CA ALA A 271 -13.54 10.94 -2.19
C ALA A 271 -13.00 9.64 -1.56
N ALA A 272 -12.12 9.79 -0.59
CA ALA A 272 -11.51 8.67 0.12
C ALA A 272 -11.92 8.66 1.59
N ARG A 273 -11.54 7.60 2.30
CA ARG A 273 -11.76 7.49 3.74
C ARG A 273 -10.69 8.25 4.51
N ALA A 274 -10.98 8.56 5.77
CA ALA A 274 -10.11 9.34 6.62
C ALA A 274 -8.70 8.74 6.74
N GLY A 275 -7.69 9.54 6.43
CA GLY A 275 -6.30 9.12 6.51
C GLY A 275 -5.87 8.16 5.41
N VAL A 276 -6.41 8.31 4.18
CA VAL A 276 -5.91 7.59 3.00
C VAL A 276 -4.39 7.72 2.92
N TYR A 277 -3.68 6.59 2.71
CA TYR A 277 -2.23 6.55 2.95
C TYR A 277 -1.43 5.89 1.83
N ASN A 278 -1.61 4.61 1.58
CA ASN A 278 -0.94 3.84 0.53
C ASN A 278 -1.94 3.44 -0.54
N LEU A 279 -1.48 3.36 -1.78
CA LEU A 279 -2.27 3.00 -2.94
C LEU A 279 -1.60 1.88 -3.71
N ASP A 280 -2.40 1.04 -4.37
CA ASP A 280 -1.94 0.11 -5.39
C ASP A 280 -3.03 -0.08 -6.46
N VAL A 281 -2.65 -0.27 -7.71
CA VAL A 281 -3.54 -0.44 -8.86
C VAL A 281 -3.49 -1.88 -9.33
N THR A 282 -4.65 -2.49 -9.62
CA THR A 282 -4.69 -3.82 -10.25
C THR A 282 -4.01 -3.79 -11.61
N HIS A 283 -3.34 -4.89 -11.98
CA HIS A 283 -2.55 -4.97 -13.23
C HIS A 283 -3.42 -4.83 -14.49
N ASP A 284 -4.71 -5.17 -14.38
CA ASP A 284 -5.71 -4.91 -15.43
C ASP A 284 -6.11 -3.43 -15.55
N GLY A 285 -5.68 -2.58 -14.61
CA GLY A 285 -5.99 -1.16 -14.56
C GLY A 285 -7.44 -0.82 -14.22
N LEU A 286 -8.21 -1.78 -13.69
CA LEU A 286 -9.64 -1.57 -13.44
C LEU A 286 -9.95 -1.09 -12.02
N ARG A 287 -9.09 -1.40 -11.05
CA ARG A 287 -9.32 -1.09 -9.64
C ARG A 287 -8.13 -0.38 -9.00
N LEU A 288 -8.44 0.44 -8.00
CA LEU A 288 -7.48 1.09 -7.11
C LEU A 288 -7.79 0.68 -5.69
N LEU A 289 -6.78 0.23 -4.97
CA LEU A 289 -6.85 -0.06 -3.55
C LEU A 289 -6.25 1.07 -2.75
N ALA A 290 -6.82 1.35 -1.58
CA ALA A 290 -6.31 2.37 -0.69
C ALA A 290 -6.37 1.92 0.76
N THR A 291 -5.26 2.06 1.49
CA THR A 291 -5.23 1.90 2.94
C THR A 291 -5.64 3.21 3.62
N ASN A 292 -6.49 3.15 4.65
CA ASN A 292 -7.05 4.31 5.33
C ASN A 292 -6.68 4.27 6.82
N LYS A 293 -5.56 4.90 7.20
CA LYS A 293 -4.99 4.80 8.56
C LYS A 293 -5.95 5.25 9.67
N ARG A 294 -6.67 6.36 9.48
CA ARG A 294 -7.62 6.89 10.49
C ARG A 294 -8.97 6.18 10.47
N ASP A 295 -9.43 5.76 9.29
CA ASP A 295 -10.68 5.02 9.12
C ASP A 295 -10.54 3.53 9.47
N GLN A 296 -9.32 3.01 9.56
CA GLN A 296 -9.00 1.62 9.90
C GLN A 296 -9.66 0.64 8.92
N SER A 297 -9.55 0.93 7.63
CA SER A 297 -10.15 0.14 6.57
C SER A 297 -9.30 0.14 5.31
N VAL A 298 -9.54 -0.85 4.45
CA VAL A 298 -9.10 -0.85 3.06
C VAL A 298 -10.28 -0.52 2.18
N SER A 299 -10.11 0.43 1.26
CA SER A 299 -11.11 0.73 0.23
C SER A 299 -10.67 0.17 -1.11
N VAL A 300 -11.62 -0.35 -1.88
CA VAL A 300 -11.44 -0.79 -3.27
C VAL A 300 -12.32 0.10 -4.14
N TYR A 301 -11.72 0.78 -5.11
CA TYR A 301 -12.42 1.68 -6.03
C TYR A 301 -12.44 1.10 -7.44
N GLU A 302 -13.52 1.33 -8.17
CA GLU A 302 -13.54 1.17 -9.62
C GLU A 302 -12.88 2.39 -10.27
N LEU A 303 -11.78 2.21 -10.99
CA LEU A 303 -11.01 3.33 -11.56
C LEU A 303 -11.80 4.12 -12.60
N LYS A 304 -12.65 3.47 -13.40
CA LYS A 304 -13.44 4.16 -14.42
C LYS A 304 -14.39 5.21 -13.85
N SER A 305 -15.14 4.87 -12.81
CA SER A 305 -16.12 5.77 -12.17
C SER A 305 -15.54 6.57 -11.00
N GLY A 306 -14.48 6.07 -10.36
CA GLY A 306 -14.00 6.53 -9.06
C GLY A 306 -14.90 6.14 -7.89
N GLY A 307 -15.88 5.25 -8.12
CA GLY A 307 -16.79 4.76 -7.10
C GLY A 307 -16.16 3.73 -6.17
N GLU A 308 -16.41 3.83 -4.86
CA GLU A 308 -15.98 2.83 -3.89
C GLU A 308 -16.82 1.57 -4.04
N LEU A 309 -16.19 0.45 -4.42
CA LEU A 309 -16.82 -0.87 -4.56
C LEU A 309 -16.97 -1.57 -3.22
N ALA A 310 -15.98 -1.42 -2.35
CA ALA A 310 -15.97 -2.02 -1.03
C ALA A 310 -15.15 -1.19 -0.05
N ARG A 311 -15.55 -1.27 1.23
CA ARG A 311 -14.80 -0.80 2.39
C ARG A 311 -14.68 -1.95 3.38
N LEU A 312 -13.46 -2.39 3.64
CA LEU A 312 -13.16 -3.57 4.43
C LEU A 312 -12.47 -3.13 5.74
N PRO A 313 -13.12 -3.25 6.89
CA PRO A 313 -12.51 -2.96 8.18
C PRO A 313 -11.39 -3.97 8.46
N THR A 314 -10.30 -3.52 9.08
CA THR A 314 -9.18 -4.37 9.45
C THR A 314 -9.27 -4.87 10.89
N LYS A 315 -8.66 -6.02 11.16
CA LYS A 315 -8.62 -6.63 12.50
C LYS A 315 -7.89 -5.74 13.52
N ARG A 316 -6.84 -5.06 13.07
CA ARG A 316 -6.02 -4.16 13.90
C ARG A 316 -5.97 -2.76 13.31
N LYS A 317 -5.33 -1.86 14.05
CA LYS A 317 -5.25 -0.44 13.72
C LYS A 317 -3.94 -0.10 13.03
N VAL A 318 -3.94 1.05 12.35
CA VAL A 318 -2.80 1.65 11.67
C VAL A 318 -2.38 0.84 10.44
N LEU A 319 -3.14 0.98 9.36
CA LEU A 319 -2.81 0.36 8.07
C LEU A 319 -1.57 1.03 7.46
N HIS A 320 -0.75 0.23 6.77
CA HIS A 320 0.46 0.73 6.13
C HIS A 320 0.52 0.41 4.64
N GLY A 321 1.10 -0.73 4.26
CA GLY A 321 1.32 -1.12 2.88
C GLY A 321 0.16 -1.89 2.26
N VAL A 322 0.08 -1.89 0.95
CA VAL A 322 -0.78 -2.76 0.15
C VAL A 322 -0.01 -3.19 -1.10
N VAL A 323 -0.19 -4.45 -1.51
CA VAL A 323 0.30 -4.98 -2.78
C VAL A 323 -0.73 -5.94 -3.38
N VAL A 324 -0.96 -5.81 -4.69
CA VAL A 324 -1.88 -6.68 -5.46
C VAL A 324 -1.11 -7.86 -6.05
N SER A 325 -1.70 -9.05 -6.05
CA SER A 325 -1.13 -10.21 -6.73
C SER A 325 -1.11 -10.02 -8.25
N PRO A 326 -0.12 -10.58 -8.98
CA PRO A 326 0.00 -10.37 -10.44
C PRO A 326 -1.18 -10.86 -11.28
N ASP A 327 -2.04 -11.69 -10.72
CA ASP A 327 -3.27 -12.19 -11.35
C ASP A 327 -4.52 -11.39 -10.94
N ASP A 328 -4.35 -10.27 -10.22
CA ASP A 328 -5.40 -9.38 -9.71
C ASP A 328 -6.46 -10.06 -8.83
N ARG A 329 -6.11 -11.21 -8.30
CA ARG A 329 -7.05 -12.03 -7.54
C ARG A 329 -7.08 -11.68 -6.05
N TYR A 330 -5.91 -11.32 -5.50
CA TYR A 330 -5.75 -11.00 -4.10
C TYR A 330 -4.98 -9.70 -3.88
N ALA A 331 -5.28 -9.04 -2.78
CA ALA A 331 -4.44 -7.97 -2.23
C ALA A 331 -3.96 -8.37 -0.83
N PHE A 332 -2.72 -8.00 -0.51
CA PHE A 332 -2.08 -8.23 0.76
C PHE A 332 -1.82 -6.89 1.44
N VAL A 333 -2.31 -6.72 2.66
CA VAL A 333 -2.31 -5.44 3.37
C VAL A 333 -1.63 -5.58 4.71
N THR A 334 -0.66 -4.73 4.99
CA THR A 334 -0.01 -4.67 6.31
C THR A 334 -0.76 -3.72 7.25
N VAL A 335 -0.86 -4.14 8.51
CA VAL A 335 -1.47 -3.37 9.60
C VAL A 335 -0.50 -3.39 10.78
N GLU A 336 -0.06 -2.22 11.21
CA GLU A 336 1.04 -2.08 12.18
C GLU A 336 0.70 -2.63 13.58
N GLY A 337 -0.56 -2.51 14.01
CA GLY A 337 -0.97 -2.70 15.41
C GLY A 337 -0.71 -1.45 16.26
N ILE A 338 -1.00 -1.51 17.55
CA ILE A 338 -0.76 -0.41 18.50
C ILE A 338 0.05 -0.93 19.69
N GLY A 339 1.11 -0.21 20.03
CA GLY A 339 1.98 -0.55 21.16
C GLY A 339 2.68 -1.89 20.96
N SER A 340 2.44 -2.84 21.85
CA SER A 340 3.05 -4.19 21.81
C SER A 340 2.25 -5.22 21.00
N GLU A 341 1.12 -4.82 20.38
CA GLU A 341 0.38 -5.72 19.51
C GLU A 341 1.26 -6.13 18.33
N PRO A 342 1.29 -7.42 17.95
CA PRO A 342 1.91 -7.80 16.69
C PRO A 342 1.15 -7.14 15.53
N GLY A 343 1.85 -6.72 14.50
CA GLY A 343 1.23 -6.35 13.24
C GLY A 343 0.55 -7.56 12.59
N THR A 344 -0.27 -7.29 11.58
CA THR A 344 -0.93 -8.34 10.79
C THR A 344 -0.73 -8.11 9.31
N VAL A 345 -0.82 -9.19 8.53
CA VAL A 345 -1.16 -9.11 7.12
C VAL A 345 -2.59 -9.61 6.96
N GLU A 346 -3.39 -8.85 6.26
CA GLU A 346 -4.74 -9.24 5.84
C GLU A 346 -4.76 -9.53 4.34
N VAL A 347 -5.36 -10.65 3.97
CA VAL A 347 -5.52 -11.08 2.58
C VAL A 347 -6.94 -10.79 2.15
N ILE A 348 -7.09 -10.01 1.09
CA ILE A 348 -8.36 -9.60 0.52
C ILE A 348 -8.56 -10.33 -0.81
N ASP A 349 -9.67 -11.08 -0.95
CA ASP A 349 -10.13 -11.60 -2.23
C ASP A 349 -10.80 -10.45 -3.01
N LEU A 350 -10.20 -10.06 -4.13
CA LEU A 350 -10.66 -8.94 -4.94
C LEU A 350 -11.91 -9.28 -5.78
N THR A 351 -12.21 -10.56 -5.97
CA THR A 351 -13.45 -10.98 -6.63
C THR A 351 -14.63 -10.94 -5.65
N ALA A 352 -14.41 -11.49 -4.44
CA ALA A 352 -15.45 -11.54 -3.41
C ALA A 352 -15.56 -10.24 -2.60
N LEU A 353 -14.58 -9.33 -2.73
CA LEU A 353 -14.45 -8.08 -1.99
C LEU A 353 -14.57 -8.30 -0.46
N LYS A 354 -13.76 -9.23 0.05
CA LYS A 354 -13.75 -9.57 1.49
C LYS A 354 -12.37 -10.03 1.94
N THR A 355 -12.06 -9.85 3.23
CA THR A 355 -10.89 -10.45 3.87
C THR A 355 -11.09 -11.96 3.99
N VAL A 356 -10.14 -12.75 3.49
CA VAL A 356 -10.20 -14.22 3.43
C VAL A 356 -9.18 -14.90 4.33
N ALA A 357 -8.12 -14.19 4.73
CA ALA A 357 -7.13 -14.69 5.67
C ALA A 357 -6.47 -13.53 6.44
N THR A 358 -5.92 -13.84 7.60
CA THR A 358 -5.14 -12.92 8.42
C THR A 358 -4.02 -13.71 9.07
N VAL A 359 -2.80 -13.16 9.08
CA VAL A 359 -1.65 -13.74 9.76
C VAL A 359 -0.97 -12.68 10.61
N ASP A 360 -0.64 -13.02 11.86
CA ASP A 360 0.16 -12.17 12.74
C ASP A 360 1.62 -12.22 12.29
N VAL A 361 2.24 -11.04 12.16
CA VAL A 361 3.67 -10.84 11.90
C VAL A 361 4.28 -10.06 13.06
N GLY A 362 5.54 -9.66 12.97
CA GLY A 362 6.17 -8.88 14.04
C GLY A 362 5.51 -7.50 14.24
N PRO A 363 5.86 -6.76 15.31
CA PRO A 363 5.29 -5.44 15.61
C PRO A 363 5.63 -4.42 14.52
N THR A 364 4.73 -3.47 14.30
CA THR A 364 4.84 -2.43 13.27
C THR A 364 5.05 -3.04 11.88
N ALA A 365 4.06 -3.81 11.40
CA ALA A 365 4.08 -4.35 10.04
C ALA A 365 4.04 -3.21 9.02
N ALA A 366 5.14 -2.99 8.30
CA ALA A 366 5.37 -1.84 7.44
C ALA A 366 5.37 -2.23 5.94
N GLY A 367 6.52 -2.20 5.29
CA GLY A 367 6.67 -2.51 3.87
C GLY A 367 6.26 -3.93 3.52
N ILE A 368 5.71 -4.08 2.33
CA ILE A 368 5.28 -5.35 1.75
C ILE A 368 5.55 -5.35 0.26
N ASP A 369 6.01 -6.48 -0.27
CA ASP A 369 6.12 -6.67 -1.72
C ASP A 369 5.91 -8.13 -2.13
N PHE A 370 5.36 -8.31 -3.32
CA PHE A 370 5.02 -9.61 -3.86
C PHE A 370 6.27 -10.32 -4.41
N TYR A 371 6.46 -11.59 -4.02
CA TYR A 371 7.62 -12.35 -4.49
C TYR A 371 7.28 -13.25 -5.68
N LYS A 372 6.40 -14.22 -5.49
CA LYS A 372 6.04 -15.20 -6.53
C LYS A 372 4.80 -16.00 -6.19
N THR A 373 4.28 -16.71 -7.19
CA THR A 373 3.37 -17.85 -6.98
C THR A 373 4.14 -19.16 -7.08
N GLU A 374 3.67 -20.17 -6.37
CA GLU A 374 4.13 -21.58 -6.49
C GLU A 374 2.95 -22.50 -6.72
N PRO A 375 3.06 -23.49 -7.64
CA PRO A 375 2.07 -24.55 -7.72
C PRO A 375 1.94 -25.25 -6.37
N ARG A 376 0.74 -25.64 -6.01
CA ARG A 376 0.52 -26.43 -4.80
C ARG A 376 1.38 -27.69 -4.87
N LYS A 377 2.23 -27.89 -3.87
CA LYS A 377 2.85 -29.20 -3.66
C LYS A 377 1.74 -30.12 -3.15
N ASN A 378 1.31 -31.07 -3.98
CA ASN A 378 0.41 -32.12 -3.48
C ASN A 378 1.05 -32.76 -2.25
N PRO A 379 0.29 -32.97 -1.18
CA PRO A 379 0.80 -33.56 0.04
C PRO A 379 1.33 -34.98 -0.17
#